data_b3b9b9ca9bf5417d05d707b018b0bce1
#
_entry.id   b3b9b9ca9bf5417d05d707b018b0bce1
#
_cell.length_a   1.000
_cell.length_b   1.000
_cell.length_c   1.000
_cell.angle_alpha   90.00
_cell.angle_beta   90.00
_cell.angle_gamma   90.00
#
_symmetry.space_group_name_H-M   'P 1'
#
loop_
_entity.id
_entity.type
_entity.pdbx_description
1 polymer ?
#
loop_
_entity_poly.entity_id
_entity_poly.type
_entity_poly.pdbx_seq_one_letter_code
_entity_poly.pdbx_strand_id
1 'polypeptide(L)'
;MHPFEDLGVPERAVGLHWFGQSTLGIKDPAGTIVQVDPYYPHERPVNTFIHTRPPLKESSLRTDFILLTHNHADHTCLESIERIRAAYPKVRTIGPVESSQAMQEAGTPADAIEAGTAGDRASMGAMRVHTVWAKPPGGLPEDDIAPPDVQHLGFVVDTRTVRVYISGDPVHSFVDHESLIEPVRDLSPDVGFLTCRPQRSEF
;
A
#
# COMPACT_ATOMS: atom_id res chain seq x y z
N MET A 1 -12.93 7.16 17.43
CA MET A 1 -11.70 6.33 17.39
C MET A 1 -12.06 4.98 16.82
N HIS A 2 -11.31 4.50 15.88
CA HIS A 2 -11.56 3.18 15.25
C HIS A 2 -10.98 2.07 16.13
N PRO A 3 -11.64 0.90 16.31
CA PRO A 3 -11.16 -0.19 17.17
C PRO A 3 -9.74 -0.67 16.86
N PHE A 4 -9.29 -0.55 15.63
CA PHE A 4 -7.93 -0.89 15.23
C PHE A 4 -6.88 0.02 15.89
N GLU A 5 -7.22 1.27 16.23
CA GLU A 5 -6.34 2.17 16.95
C GLU A 5 -6.10 1.69 18.40
N ASP A 6 -7.13 1.15 19.04
CA ASP A 6 -7.06 0.64 20.41
C ASP A 6 -6.54 -0.79 20.51
N LEU A 7 -6.33 -1.48 19.36
CA LEU A 7 -5.84 -2.86 19.33
C LEU A 7 -4.46 -2.95 20.01
N GLY A 8 -4.38 -3.66 21.12
CA GLY A 8 -3.11 -4.04 21.74
C GLY A 8 -2.45 -5.15 20.90
N VAL A 9 -1.33 -4.84 20.25
CA VAL A 9 -0.56 -5.80 19.47
C VAL A 9 0.52 -6.44 20.35
N PRO A 10 0.53 -7.76 20.57
CA PRO A 10 1.60 -8.44 21.31
C PRO A 10 2.97 -8.27 20.62
N GLU A 11 4.06 -8.35 21.38
CA GLU A 11 5.43 -8.12 20.88
C GLU A 11 5.86 -9.00 19.69
N ARG A 12 5.27 -10.19 19.54
CA ARG A 12 5.60 -11.12 18.47
C ARG A 12 4.47 -11.25 17.45
N ALA A 13 3.66 -10.23 17.31
CA ALA A 13 2.51 -10.20 16.42
C ALA A 13 2.51 -8.92 15.58
N VAL A 14 1.62 -8.86 14.61
CA VAL A 14 1.26 -7.69 13.83
C VAL A 14 -0.27 -7.56 13.80
N GLY A 15 -0.78 -6.37 14.00
CA GLY A 15 -2.19 -6.06 13.76
C GLY A 15 -2.43 -5.82 12.28
N LEU A 16 -3.38 -6.52 11.68
CA LEU A 16 -3.80 -6.32 10.29
C LEU A 16 -5.30 -6.05 10.25
N HIS A 17 -5.71 -5.07 9.44
CA HIS A 17 -7.11 -4.76 9.19
C HIS A 17 -7.33 -4.41 7.73
N TRP A 18 -8.19 -5.16 7.06
CA TRP A 18 -8.59 -4.87 5.69
C TRP A 18 -9.80 -3.95 5.67
N PHE A 19 -9.65 -2.75 5.08
CA PHE A 19 -10.72 -1.75 4.97
C PHE A 19 -11.55 -1.88 3.69
N GLY A 20 -11.27 -2.85 2.86
CA GLY A 20 -11.87 -3.03 1.55
C GLY A 20 -10.99 -2.52 0.41
N GLN A 21 -11.28 -2.98 -0.82
CA GLN A 21 -10.44 -2.73 -1.99
C GLN A 21 -8.98 -3.09 -1.69
N SER A 22 -8.03 -2.24 -2.09
CA SER A 22 -6.60 -2.46 -1.82
C SER A 22 -6.13 -1.94 -0.46
N THR A 23 -7.03 -1.38 0.36
CA THR A 23 -6.64 -0.70 1.59
C THR A 23 -6.39 -1.66 2.74
N LEU A 24 -5.16 -1.65 3.26
CA LEU A 24 -4.73 -2.44 4.42
C LEU A 24 -4.19 -1.52 5.52
N GLY A 25 -4.62 -1.73 6.76
CA GLY A 25 -4.01 -1.17 7.96
C GLY A 25 -3.02 -2.16 8.58
N ILE A 26 -1.84 -1.70 8.95
CA ILE A 26 -0.79 -2.46 9.62
C ILE A 26 -0.47 -1.76 10.94
N LYS A 27 -0.42 -2.50 12.05
CA LYS A 27 -0.05 -1.95 13.35
C LYS A 27 1.02 -2.83 14.00
N ASP A 28 2.10 -2.20 14.46
CA ASP A 28 3.15 -2.88 15.20
C ASP A 28 2.90 -2.88 16.72
N PRO A 29 3.67 -3.63 17.52
CA PRO A 29 3.59 -3.62 18.98
C PRO A 29 3.89 -2.26 19.62
N ALA A 30 4.69 -1.41 18.98
CA ALA A 30 4.98 -0.05 19.43
C ALA A 30 3.80 0.93 19.20
N GLY A 31 2.79 0.47 18.48
CA GLY A 31 1.58 1.23 18.20
C GLY A 31 1.68 2.10 16.95
N THR A 32 2.72 1.96 16.12
CA THR A 32 2.82 2.64 14.83
C THR A 32 1.76 2.09 13.88
N ILE A 33 1.01 2.97 13.23
CA ILE A 33 -0.05 2.60 12.28
C ILE A 33 0.32 3.06 10.87
N VAL A 34 0.34 2.11 9.95
CA VAL A 34 0.55 2.31 8.52
C VAL A 34 -0.74 2.00 7.77
N GLN A 35 -1.13 2.85 6.84
CA GLN A 35 -2.17 2.53 5.86
C GLN A 35 -1.54 2.33 4.49
N VAL A 36 -1.91 1.26 3.81
CA VAL A 36 -1.52 0.99 2.42
C VAL A 36 -2.71 1.35 1.53
N ASP A 37 -2.45 2.12 0.48
CA ASP A 37 -3.42 2.52 -0.55
C ASP A 37 -4.78 2.96 0.04
N PRO A 38 -4.82 4.01 0.89
CA PRO A 38 -6.06 4.41 1.55
C PRO A 38 -7.09 4.91 0.54
N TYR A 39 -8.18 4.16 0.37
CA TYR A 39 -9.22 4.41 -0.63
C TYR A 39 -10.60 4.52 0.00
N TYR A 40 -10.97 5.74 0.39
CA TYR A 40 -12.23 6.07 1.08
C TYR A 40 -13.04 7.17 0.37
N PRO A 41 -13.21 7.15 -0.97
CA PRO A 41 -13.97 8.18 -1.66
C PRO A 41 -15.39 8.24 -1.13
N HIS A 42 -15.98 9.44 -1.08
CA HIS A 42 -17.36 9.62 -0.59
C HIS A 42 -18.40 9.13 -1.61
N GLU A 43 -18.13 9.28 -2.91
CA GLU A 43 -18.96 8.72 -3.96
C GLU A 43 -18.61 7.25 -4.17
N ARG A 44 -19.58 6.37 -3.92
CA ARG A 44 -19.38 4.92 -3.92
C ARG A 44 -20.50 4.22 -4.71
N PRO A 45 -20.37 4.08 -6.02
CA PRO A 45 -21.32 3.29 -6.82
C PRO A 45 -21.41 1.86 -6.29
N VAL A 46 -22.64 1.39 -6.04
CA VAL A 46 -22.92 0.11 -5.35
C VAL A 46 -22.36 -1.13 -6.06
N ASN A 47 -22.08 -1.05 -7.34
CA ASN A 47 -21.51 -2.14 -8.14
C ASN A 47 -19.98 -2.13 -8.21
N THR A 48 -19.33 -1.13 -7.60
CA THR A 48 -17.87 -0.94 -7.64
C THR A 48 -17.23 -1.23 -6.29
N PHE A 49 -17.94 -0.98 -5.18
CA PHE A 49 -17.39 -1.07 -3.84
C PHE A 49 -18.00 -2.22 -3.03
N ILE A 50 -17.14 -2.92 -2.26
CA ILE A 50 -17.59 -3.93 -1.29
C ILE A 50 -18.44 -3.29 -0.19
N HIS A 51 -18.06 -2.08 0.25
CA HIS A 51 -18.79 -1.32 1.25
C HIS A 51 -19.58 -0.17 0.61
N THR A 52 -20.89 -0.10 0.86
CA THR A 52 -21.76 0.96 0.36
C THR A 52 -21.50 2.33 0.98
N ARG A 53 -20.77 2.36 2.09
CA ARG A 53 -20.29 3.58 2.75
C ARG A 53 -18.79 3.45 2.97
N PRO A 54 -18.04 4.57 3.05
CA PRO A 54 -16.64 4.51 3.43
C PRO A 54 -16.47 3.73 4.73
N PRO A 55 -15.61 2.69 4.78
CA PRO A 55 -15.46 1.83 5.94
C PRO A 55 -14.78 2.54 7.10
N LEU A 56 -14.16 3.69 6.82
CA LEU A 56 -13.42 4.49 7.76
C LEU A 56 -13.75 5.97 7.56
N LYS A 57 -13.96 6.69 8.66
CA LYS A 57 -13.81 8.14 8.70
C LYS A 57 -12.33 8.42 9.02
N GLU A 58 -11.61 9.08 8.13
CA GLU A 58 -10.14 9.22 8.19
C GLU A 58 -9.66 9.83 9.51
N SER A 59 -10.42 10.77 10.08
CA SER A 59 -10.10 11.36 11.39
C SER A 59 -10.33 10.42 12.59
N SER A 60 -10.87 9.22 12.38
CA SER A 60 -11.14 8.26 13.45
C SER A 60 -10.03 7.22 13.66
N LEU A 61 -9.03 7.19 12.80
CA LEU A 61 -7.88 6.28 12.91
C LEU A 61 -6.59 7.08 12.75
N ARG A 62 -5.80 7.15 13.81
CA ARG A 62 -4.45 7.72 13.72
C ARG A 62 -3.66 6.99 12.64
N THR A 63 -2.98 7.76 11.82
CA THR A 63 -2.13 7.26 10.75
C THR A 63 -0.77 7.92 10.88
N ASP A 64 0.27 7.11 11.04
CA ASP A 64 1.64 7.59 11.16
C ASP A 64 2.33 7.60 9.79
N PHE A 65 2.03 6.59 8.95
CA PHE A 65 2.58 6.44 7.60
C PHE A 65 1.52 5.98 6.61
N ILE A 66 1.69 6.39 5.35
CA ILE A 66 0.96 5.89 4.19
C ILE A 66 1.97 5.25 3.24
N LEU A 67 1.66 4.06 2.75
CA LEU A 67 2.35 3.42 1.62
C LEU A 67 1.46 3.45 0.40
N LEU A 68 1.98 3.88 -0.74
CA LEU A 68 1.27 3.90 -2.02
C LEU A 68 1.95 2.96 -3.00
N THR A 69 1.19 2.01 -3.54
CA THR A 69 1.75 1.00 -4.46
C THR A 69 1.93 1.55 -5.87
N HIS A 70 1.01 2.35 -6.37
CA HIS A 70 1.10 2.99 -7.69
C HIS A 70 0.10 4.15 -7.85
N ASN A 71 0.28 4.94 -8.92
CA ASN A 71 -0.49 6.16 -9.14
C ASN A 71 -1.77 5.94 -9.97
N HIS A 72 -2.58 4.93 -9.63
CA HIS A 72 -3.97 4.86 -10.09
C HIS A 72 -4.92 5.39 -9.01
N ALA A 73 -6.06 5.92 -9.42
CA ALA A 73 -6.97 6.66 -8.54
C ALA A 73 -7.54 5.83 -7.38
N ASP A 74 -7.60 4.52 -7.52
CA ASP A 74 -8.04 3.56 -6.49
C ASP A 74 -6.91 3.11 -5.54
N HIS A 75 -5.67 3.56 -5.78
CA HIS A 75 -4.51 3.35 -4.92
C HIS A 75 -3.93 4.67 -4.40
N THR A 76 -3.72 5.67 -5.27
CA THR A 76 -3.34 7.03 -4.88
C THR A 76 -4.58 7.92 -4.87
N CYS A 77 -5.47 7.70 -3.91
CA CYS A 77 -6.69 8.49 -3.75
C CYS A 77 -6.39 9.80 -3.01
N LEU A 78 -6.14 10.88 -3.77
CA LEU A 78 -5.80 12.19 -3.21
C LEU A 78 -6.85 12.67 -2.21
N GLU A 79 -8.16 12.49 -2.51
CA GLU A 79 -9.26 12.84 -1.61
C GLU A 79 -9.11 12.19 -0.22
N SER A 80 -8.79 10.89 -0.16
CA SER A 80 -8.60 10.18 1.10
C SER A 80 -7.32 10.61 1.82
N ILE A 81 -6.22 10.76 1.05
CA ILE A 81 -4.91 11.15 1.57
C ILE A 81 -4.98 12.56 2.19
N GLU A 82 -5.62 13.51 1.50
CA GLU A 82 -5.79 14.88 2.01
C GLU A 82 -6.58 14.92 3.31
N ARG A 83 -7.66 14.13 3.44
CA ARG A 83 -8.44 14.05 4.68
C ARG A 83 -7.66 13.38 5.83
N ILE A 84 -6.86 12.36 5.55
CA ILE A 84 -5.93 11.78 6.53
C ILE A 84 -4.94 12.84 6.99
N ARG A 85 -4.32 13.56 6.06
CA ARG A 85 -3.35 14.60 6.36
C ARG A 85 -3.93 15.77 7.13
N ALA A 86 -5.16 16.17 6.80
CA ALA A 86 -5.88 17.21 7.55
C ALA A 86 -6.10 16.82 9.02
N ALA A 87 -6.37 15.53 9.29
CA ALA A 87 -6.54 15.00 10.64
C ALA A 87 -5.20 14.73 11.35
N TYR A 88 -4.19 14.28 10.60
CA TYR A 88 -2.87 13.87 11.09
C TYR A 88 -1.74 14.53 10.30
N PRO A 89 -1.43 15.83 10.54
CA PRO A 89 -0.50 16.61 9.71
C PRO A 89 0.95 16.09 9.68
N LYS A 90 1.32 15.21 10.62
CA LYS A 90 2.66 14.61 10.70
C LYS A 90 2.78 13.30 9.93
N VAL A 91 1.70 12.83 9.28
CA VAL A 91 1.75 11.61 8.48
C VAL A 91 2.76 11.75 7.34
N ARG A 92 3.60 10.74 7.19
CA ARG A 92 4.58 10.63 6.10
C ARG A 92 4.08 9.62 5.08
N THR A 93 4.36 9.89 3.81
CA THR A 93 3.96 9.01 2.70
C THR A 93 5.20 8.49 1.99
N ILE A 94 5.20 7.21 1.64
CA ILE A 94 6.22 6.55 0.83
C ILE A 94 5.50 5.92 -0.37
N GLY A 95 5.96 6.18 -1.57
CA GLY A 95 5.35 5.65 -2.80
C GLY A 95 6.17 5.92 -4.04
N PRO A 96 5.72 5.53 -5.22
CA PRO A 96 6.42 5.79 -6.47
C PRO A 96 6.45 7.28 -6.81
N VAL A 97 7.34 7.65 -7.72
CA VAL A 97 7.58 9.05 -8.09
C VAL A 97 6.30 9.73 -8.62
N GLU A 98 5.47 9.02 -9.37
CA GLU A 98 4.22 9.56 -9.94
C GLU A 98 3.20 9.90 -8.85
N SER A 99 3.05 9.02 -7.84
CA SER A 99 2.19 9.30 -6.67
C SER A 99 2.72 10.49 -5.88
N SER A 100 4.04 10.57 -5.71
CA SER A 100 4.71 11.68 -5.03
C SER A 100 4.47 13.01 -5.75
N GLN A 101 4.57 13.02 -7.07
CA GLN A 101 4.29 14.21 -7.90
C GLN A 101 2.82 14.63 -7.80
N ALA A 102 1.89 13.68 -7.95
CA ALA A 102 0.45 13.96 -7.84
C ALA A 102 0.09 14.57 -6.47
N MET A 103 0.69 14.06 -5.39
CA MET A 103 0.50 14.61 -4.04
C MET A 103 1.09 16.01 -3.89
N GLN A 104 2.26 16.29 -4.47
CA GLN A 104 2.86 17.62 -4.43
C GLN A 104 2.04 18.64 -5.22
N GLU A 105 1.54 18.26 -6.39
CA GLU A 105 0.62 19.09 -7.20
C GLU A 105 -0.67 19.39 -6.45
N ALA A 106 -1.16 18.46 -5.62
CA ALA A 106 -2.30 18.65 -4.72
C ALA A 106 -1.94 19.44 -3.43
N GLY A 107 -0.70 19.94 -3.30
CA GLY A 107 -0.28 20.79 -2.20
C GLY A 107 0.33 20.08 -0.99
N THR A 108 0.63 18.77 -1.08
CA THR A 108 1.34 18.08 0.00
C THR A 108 2.79 18.58 0.07
N PRO A 109 3.30 18.98 1.26
CA PRO A 109 4.68 19.41 1.42
C PRO A 109 5.68 18.30 1.04
N ALA A 110 6.75 18.68 0.33
CA ALA A 110 7.73 17.71 -0.18
C ALA A 110 8.44 16.92 0.93
N ASP A 111 8.62 17.50 2.11
CA ASP A 111 9.24 16.84 3.27
C ASP A 111 8.34 15.77 3.94
N ALA A 112 7.06 15.75 3.58
CA ALA A 112 6.11 14.74 4.02
C ALA A 112 6.03 13.52 3.08
N ILE A 113 6.77 13.56 1.96
CA ILE A 113 6.73 12.54 0.91
C ILE A 113 8.13 12.00 0.67
N GLU A 114 8.25 10.69 0.58
CA GLU A 114 9.46 9.97 0.21
C GLU A 114 9.18 9.17 -1.06
N ALA A 115 9.74 9.60 -2.19
CA ALA A 115 9.64 8.84 -3.42
C ALA A 115 10.60 7.64 -3.36
N GLY A 116 10.09 6.47 -3.72
CA GLY A 116 10.85 5.22 -3.70
C GLY A 116 10.75 4.43 -5.00
N THR A 117 11.68 3.50 -5.15
CA THR A 117 11.72 2.52 -6.25
C THR A 117 12.09 1.14 -5.70
N ALA A 118 11.96 0.09 -6.50
CA ALA A 118 12.33 -1.26 -6.06
C ALA A 118 13.82 -1.32 -5.67
N GLY A 119 14.10 -2.01 -4.57
CA GLY A 119 15.40 -2.08 -3.93
C GLY A 119 15.59 -1.08 -2.80
N ASP A 120 14.77 -0.05 -2.70
CA ASP A 120 14.84 0.93 -1.62
C ASP A 120 14.34 0.37 -0.29
N ARG A 121 14.81 1.02 0.78
CA ARG A 121 14.43 0.72 2.16
C ARG A 121 14.19 2.01 2.92
N ALA A 122 13.08 2.07 3.64
CA ALA A 122 12.77 3.21 4.49
C ALA A 122 12.38 2.78 5.90
N SER A 123 12.46 3.71 6.85
CA SER A 123 12.07 3.49 8.25
C SER A 123 10.72 4.13 8.54
N MET A 124 9.85 3.36 9.19
CA MET A 124 8.53 3.78 9.62
C MET A 124 8.38 3.56 11.14
N GLY A 125 8.94 4.46 11.93
CA GLY A 125 9.04 4.25 13.37
C GLY A 125 9.95 3.06 13.70
N ALA A 126 9.40 2.02 14.35
CA ALA A 126 10.12 0.79 14.64
C ALA A 126 10.12 -0.21 13.47
N MET A 127 9.20 -0.03 12.51
CA MET A 127 9.11 -0.85 11.30
C MET A 127 10.10 -0.41 10.23
N ARG A 128 10.36 -1.30 9.29
CA ARG A 128 11.05 -1.01 8.03
C ARG A 128 10.17 -1.45 6.87
N VAL A 129 10.25 -0.71 5.77
CA VAL A 129 9.65 -1.13 4.51
C VAL A 129 10.76 -1.40 3.50
N HIS A 130 10.63 -2.50 2.78
CA HIS A 130 11.44 -2.86 1.63
C HIS A 130 10.54 -2.77 0.40
N THR A 131 10.99 -2.08 -0.62
CA THR A 131 10.24 -1.86 -1.85
C THR A 131 10.70 -2.87 -2.90
N VAL A 132 9.75 -3.51 -3.57
CA VAL A 132 9.98 -4.47 -4.65
C VAL A 132 9.12 -4.11 -5.87
N TRP A 133 9.40 -4.67 -7.04
CA TRP A 133 8.53 -4.49 -8.19
C TRP A 133 7.29 -5.38 -8.08
N ALA A 134 6.11 -4.80 -8.30
CA ALA A 134 4.89 -5.51 -8.65
C ALA A 134 4.80 -5.67 -10.17
N LYS A 135 5.17 -4.60 -10.92
CA LYS A 135 5.39 -4.62 -12.37
C LYS A 135 6.69 -3.88 -12.65
N PRO A 136 7.66 -4.50 -13.33
CA PRO A 136 8.91 -3.82 -13.66
C PRO A 136 8.65 -2.72 -14.71
N PRO A 137 9.35 -1.58 -14.63
CA PRO A 137 9.08 -0.42 -15.48
C PRO A 137 9.35 -0.68 -16.97
N GLY A 138 10.22 -1.63 -17.30
CA GLY A 138 10.49 -2.08 -18.67
C GLY A 138 9.52 -3.12 -19.22
N GLY A 139 8.55 -3.55 -18.41
CA GLY A 139 7.76 -4.75 -18.72
C GLY A 139 8.60 -6.02 -18.62
N LEU A 140 8.12 -7.10 -19.24
CA LEU A 140 8.81 -8.39 -19.43
C LEU A 140 8.69 -8.79 -20.89
N PRO A 141 9.55 -8.25 -21.77
CA PRO A 141 9.42 -8.44 -23.22
C PRO A 141 9.52 -9.90 -23.67
N GLU A 142 10.27 -10.73 -22.95
CA GLU A 142 10.40 -12.16 -23.20
C GLU A 142 9.09 -12.94 -23.01
N ASP A 143 8.16 -12.39 -22.23
CA ASP A 143 6.85 -12.96 -21.91
C ASP A 143 5.70 -12.13 -22.51
N ASP A 144 6.01 -11.24 -23.47
CA ASP A 144 5.06 -10.34 -24.15
C ASP A 144 4.28 -9.42 -23.17
N ILE A 145 4.89 -9.05 -22.04
CA ILE A 145 4.30 -8.14 -21.05
C ILE A 145 4.86 -6.74 -21.30
N ALA A 146 3.98 -5.85 -21.75
CA ALA A 146 4.33 -4.45 -22.01
C ALA A 146 4.71 -3.70 -20.74
N PRO A 147 5.52 -2.62 -20.85
CA PRO A 147 5.75 -1.69 -19.76
C PRO A 147 4.43 -1.15 -19.20
N PRO A 148 4.30 -1.02 -17.87
CA PRO A 148 3.14 -0.37 -17.26
C PRO A 148 3.15 1.14 -17.55
N ASP A 149 1.98 1.77 -17.46
CA ASP A 149 1.77 3.21 -17.63
C ASP A 149 2.37 4.05 -16.50
N VAL A 150 2.45 3.49 -15.28
CA VAL A 150 3.08 4.08 -14.08
C VAL A 150 3.89 3.01 -13.35
N GLN A 151 4.76 3.43 -12.42
CA GLN A 151 5.47 2.47 -11.58
C GLN A 151 4.52 1.71 -10.65
N HIS A 152 4.62 0.40 -10.65
CA HIS A 152 3.90 -0.48 -9.73
C HIS A 152 4.87 -1.13 -8.74
N LEU A 153 4.70 -0.77 -7.47
CA LEU A 153 5.51 -1.26 -6.36
C LEU A 153 4.73 -2.27 -5.52
N GLY A 154 5.46 -3.23 -4.98
CA GLY A 154 5.05 -4.01 -3.84
C GLY A 154 5.91 -3.65 -2.63
N PHE A 155 5.47 -4.05 -1.44
CA PHE A 155 6.18 -3.75 -0.20
C PHE A 155 6.32 -5.00 0.67
N VAL A 156 7.47 -5.13 1.34
CA VAL A 156 7.61 -6.02 2.49
C VAL A 156 7.81 -5.15 3.72
N VAL A 157 6.79 -5.11 4.59
CA VAL A 157 6.82 -4.37 5.86
C VAL A 157 7.35 -5.29 6.95
N ASP A 158 8.53 -4.99 7.47
CA ASP A 158 9.19 -5.72 8.54
C ASP A 158 8.92 -5.03 9.89
N THR A 159 8.13 -5.67 10.75
CA THR A 159 7.86 -5.23 12.12
C THR A 159 8.92 -5.69 13.11
N ARG A 160 10.04 -6.22 12.64
CA ARG A 160 11.13 -6.93 13.34
C ARG A 160 10.80 -8.36 13.79
N THR A 161 9.53 -8.71 13.87
CA THR A 161 9.08 -10.04 14.31
C THR A 161 8.18 -10.72 13.30
N VAL A 162 7.46 -9.96 12.51
CA VAL A 162 6.57 -10.43 11.44
C VAL A 162 6.81 -9.59 10.21
N ARG A 163 6.92 -10.22 9.05
CA ARG A 163 7.04 -9.56 7.75
C ARG A 163 5.78 -9.75 6.93
N VAL A 164 5.22 -8.64 6.47
CA VAL A 164 3.99 -8.61 5.69
C VAL A 164 4.33 -8.18 4.27
N TYR A 165 4.09 -9.05 3.29
CA TYR A 165 4.18 -8.72 1.88
C TYR A 165 2.86 -8.15 1.37
N ILE A 166 2.93 -7.04 0.66
CA ILE A 166 1.82 -6.40 -0.05
C ILE A 166 2.17 -6.39 -1.52
N SER A 167 1.38 -7.08 -2.35
CA SER A 167 1.70 -7.25 -3.76
C SER A 167 1.46 -5.99 -4.60
N GLY A 168 0.64 -5.04 -4.12
CA GLY A 168 0.06 -4.04 -5.01
C GLY A 168 -0.72 -4.72 -6.14
N ASP A 169 -0.66 -4.16 -7.35
CA ASP A 169 -1.23 -4.74 -8.57
C ASP A 169 -0.12 -5.38 -9.41
N PRO A 170 0.24 -6.65 -9.18
CA PRO A 170 1.34 -7.31 -9.87
C PRO A 170 0.96 -7.67 -11.33
N VAL A 171 1.95 -8.07 -12.12
CA VAL A 171 1.69 -8.74 -13.40
C VAL A 171 0.89 -10.03 -13.18
N HIS A 172 0.05 -10.43 -14.16
CA HIS A 172 -0.83 -11.60 -13.99
C HIS A 172 -0.08 -12.88 -13.69
N SER A 173 1.05 -13.08 -14.35
CA SER A 173 1.93 -14.23 -14.23
C SER A 173 3.04 -14.02 -13.21
N PHE A 174 2.84 -13.17 -12.20
CA PHE A 174 3.86 -12.80 -11.21
C PHE A 174 4.63 -14.00 -10.67
N VAL A 175 3.92 -15.10 -10.41
CA VAL A 175 4.50 -16.33 -9.87
C VAL A 175 5.38 -17.10 -10.86
N ASP A 176 5.32 -16.77 -12.13
CA ASP A 176 6.10 -17.41 -13.19
C ASP A 176 7.44 -16.68 -13.44
N HIS A 177 7.64 -15.49 -12.81
CA HIS A 177 8.80 -14.64 -13.02
C HIS A 177 9.73 -14.63 -11.81
N GLU A 178 10.81 -15.43 -11.89
CA GLU A 178 11.80 -15.54 -10.81
C GLU A 178 12.38 -14.19 -10.42
N SER A 179 12.63 -13.29 -11.38
CA SER A 179 13.15 -11.94 -11.15
C SER A 179 12.24 -11.06 -10.27
N LEU A 180 10.93 -11.36 -10.22
CA LEU A 180 9.96 -10.68 -9.35
C LEU A 180 9.79 -11.40 -8.01
N ILE A 181 9.86 -12.73 -8.02
CA ILE A 181 9.68 -13.56 -6.82
C ILE A 181 10.92 -13.54 -5.93
N GLU A 182 12.11 -13.65 -6.50
CA GLU A 182 13.36 -13.76 -5.73
C GLU A 182 13.54 -12.63 -4.71
N PRO A 183 13.34 -11.33 -5.06
CA PRO A 183 13.46 -10.26 -4.09
C PRO A 183 12.46 -10.35 -2.93
N VAL A 184 11.25 -10.88 -3.18
CA VAL A 184 10.23 -11.10 -2.14
C VAL A 184 10.61 -12.30 -1.28
N ARG A 185 11.02 -13.42 -1.89
CA ARG A 185 11.43 -14.64 -1.20
C ARG A 185 12.63 -14.40 -0.28
N ASP A 186 13.63 -13.64 -0.73
CA ASP A 186 14.82 -13.30 0.05
C ASP A 186 14.49 -12.51 1.31
N LEU A 187 13.41 -11.73 1.28
CA LEU A 187 12.88 -11.03 2.45
C LEU A 187 12.05 -11.94 3.36
N SER A 188 11.74 -13.17 2.94
CA SER A 188 11.05 -14.20 3.74
C SER A 188 9.82 -13.68 4.47
N PRO A 189 8.78 -13.18 3.77
CA PRO A 189 7.56 -12.70 4.41
C PRO A 189 6.79 -13.84 5.08
N ASP A 190 6.20 -13.55 6.25
CA ASP A 190 5.38 -14.49 7.03
C ASP A 190 3.92 -14.46 6.56
N VAL A 191 3.47 -13.31 6.04
CA VAL A 191 2.08 -13.07 5.62
C VAL A 191 2.09 -12.35 4.29
N GLY A 192 1.19 -12.75 3.36
CA GLY A 192 0.96 -12.08 2.09
C GLY A 192 -0.43 -11.44 2.02
N PHE A 193 -0.50 -10.17 1.65
CA PHE A 193 -1.70 -9.48 1.22
C PHE A 193 -1.63 -9.31 -0.30
N LEU A 194 -2.41 -10.15 -1.01
CA LEU A 194 -2.32 -10.29 -2.45
C LEU A 194 -3.59 -9.74 -3.11
N THR A 195 -3.42 -8.95 -4.17
CA THR A 195 -4.53 -8.53 -5.02
C THR A 195 -4.91 -9.68 -5.94
N CYS A 196 -6.13 -10.17 -5.81
CA CYS A 196 -6.71 -11.19 -6.69
C CYS A 196 -7.73 -10.54 -7.61
N ARG A 197 -7.45 -10.50 -8.91
CA ARG A 197 -8.46 -10.13 -9.92
C ARG A 197 -9.22 -11.38 -10.32
N PRO A 198 -10.57 -11.42 -10.20
CA PRO A 198 -11.34 -12.51 -10.77
C PRO A 198 -11.09 -12.54 -12.27
N GLN A 199 -10.72 -13.70 -12.82
CA GLN A 199 -10.74 -13.89 -14.27
C GLN A 199 -12.17 -13.57 -14.72
N ARG A 200 -12.34 -12.60 -15.60
CA ARG A 200 -13.61 -12.43 -16.29
C ARG A 200 -13.78 -13.68 -17.13
N SER A 201 -14.65 -14.60 -16.68
CA SER A 201 -15.16 -15.62 -17.56
C SER A 201 -15.86 -14.87 -18.70
N GLU A 202 -15.35 -15.01 -19.90
CA GLU A 202 -16.09 -14.64 -21.09
C GLU A 202 -17.34 -15.52 -21.12
N PHE A 203 -18.48 -14.93 -20.75
CA PHE A 203 -19.81 -15.46 -21.01
C PHE A 203 -20.42 -14.75 -22.21
#